data_2a49fd3fd95c59a42b960af9cedae3f3
#
_entry.id   2a49fd3fd95c59a42b960af9cedae3f3
#
_cell.length_a   1.000
_cell.length_b   1.000
_cell.length_c   1.000
_cell.angle_alpha   90.00
_cell.angle_beta   90.00
_cell.angle_gamma   90.00
#
_symmetry.space_group_name_H-M   'P 1'
#
loop_
_entity.id
_entity.type
_entity.pdbx_description
1 polymer ?
#
loop_
_entity_poly.entity_id
_entity_poly.type
_entity_poly.pdbx_seq_one_letter_code
_entity_poly.pdbx_strand_id
1 'polypeptide(L)'
;MRMPFTKICLHIAFGGLLLLGGLSHAMAQAVEEEGAQDNPPTLKEIQNREPSKDYFGPGSKELPFDIRKDAIREAALSYGARAGLSRRIFQIRQELEFRARYLDKVFDFTQLLIPAPSGMLIEPPIITSGDNAMIIEATGQQAAVSDRIYNIISNARIVSAPRTWRFYLYREWGDIEPPPDILLPENDEERAMWKELTAEGWEYGFEQADDIFEADLSRLVADFNGMVRYRMLLSQGMISAPYALQVDRGITGGPNEMRIGDRAVEITGVPQLITGSEEWQPASR
;
A
#
# COMPACT_ATOMS: atom_id res chain seq x y z
N MET A 1 -4.12 31.03 8.73
CA MET A 1 -3.71 30.68 10.08
C MET A 1 -3.59 29.18 10.13
N ARG A 2 -2.39 28.64 9.84
CA ARG A 2 -2.12 27.20 9.72
C ARG A 2 -1.71 26.69 11.09
N MET A 3 -2.45 25.72 11.64
CA MET A 3 -2.04 25.01 12.85
C MET A 3 -1.07 23.88 12.47
N PRO A 4 0.02 23.70 13.23
CA PRO A 4 0.95 22.60 12.98
C PRO A 4 0.38 21.29 13.49
N PHE A 5 0.32 20.28 12.63
CA PHE A 5 0.05 18.90 13.01
C PHE A 5 1.21 18.38 13.87
N THR A 6 0.90 18.03 15.08
CA THR A 6 1.84 17.42 16.04
C THR A 6 2.18 16.02 15.56
N LYS A 7 3.43 15.80 15.13
CA LYS A 7 3.99 14.49 14.80
C LYS A 7 3.95 13.60 16.05
N ILE A 8 3.10 12.61 16.06
CA ILE A 8 3.16 11.52 17.05
C ILE A 8 4.32 10.60 16.61
N CYS A 9 5.51 10.87 17.13
CA CYS A 9 6.64 9.97 17.06
C CYS A 9 6.39 8.77 17.97
N LEU A 10 6.08 7.61 17.39
CA LEU A 10 6.11 6.35 18.09
C LEU A 10 7.59 5.95 18.31
N HIS A 11 8.16 6.39 19.45
CA HIS A 11 9.50 5.98 19.88
C HIS A 11 9.43 4.54 20.39
N ILE A 12 9.87 3.60 19.56
CA ILE A 12 10.25 2.27 20.02
C ILE A 12 11.72 2.37 20.44
N ALA A 13 11.94 2.30 21.75
CA ALA A 13 13.24 2.32 22.38
C ALA A 13 14.09 1.13 21.89
N PHE A 14 15.22 1.43 21.25
CA PHE A 14 16.29 0.47 20.94
C PHE A 14 17.25 0.43 22.12
N GLY A 15 17.11 -0.59 22.97
CA GLY A 15 18.12 -0.96 23.96
C GLY A 15 19.25 -1.72 23.26
N GLY A 16 20.47 -1.19 23.38
CA GLY A 16 21.66 -1.72 22.73
C GLY A 16 22.15 -3.05 23.32
N LEU A 17 22.78 -3.82 22.46
CA LEU A 17 23.85 -4.76 22.86
C LEU A 17 24.95 -4.71 21.79
N LEU A 18 26.03 -4.00 22.10
CA LEU A 18 27.33 -4.09 21.44
C LEU A 18 28.06 -5.31 21.98
N LEU A 19 28.57 -6.20 21.13
CA LEU A 19 29.91 -6.78 21.16
C LEU A 19 30.08 -7.97 20.18
N LEU A 20 31.29 -8.01 19.57
CA LEU A 20 31.89 -9.08 18.74
C LEU A 20 31.44 -9.06 17.25
N GLY A 21 32.26 -8.71 16.28
CA GLY A 21 33.70 -8.76 16.08
C GLY A 21 33.97 -9.33 14.72
N GLY A 22 34.34 -8.49 13.77
CA GLY A 22 35.24 -8.74 12.66
C GLY A 22 35.21 -10.11 11.96
N LEU A 23 34.30 -10.34 11.00
CA LEU A 23 34.45 -11.32 9.89
C LEU A 23 33.35 -11.22 8.83
N SER A 24 32.57 -10.14 8.81
CA SER A 24 31.40 -10.02 7.89
C SER A 24 31.60 -9.08 6.69
N HIS A 25 32.81 -8.52 6.47
CA HIS A 25 33.03 -7.58 5.35
C HIS A 25 33.35 -8.27 4.02
N ALA A 26 33.74 -9.55 4.02
CA ALA A 26 34.06 -10.26 2.78
C ALA A 26 32.85 -10.99 2.15
N MET A 27 31.79 -11.26 2.94
CA MET A 27 30.57 -11.90 2.41
C MET A 27 29.53 -10.90 1.91
N ALA A 28 29.58 -9.64 2.36
CA ALA A 28 28.67 -8.59 1.89
C ALA A 28 29.00 -8.13 0.46
N GLN A 29 30.27 -8.23 0.01
CA GLN A 29 30.66 -7.85 -1.35
C GLN A 29 30.39 -8.94 -2.42
N ALA A 30 30.22 -10.20 -2.04
CA ALA A 30 29.94 -11.29 -2.98
C ALA A 30 28.44 -11.49 -3.29
N VAL A 31 27.54 -10.82 -2.53
CA VAL A 31 26.09 -10.84 -2.79
C VAL A 31 25.64 -9.64 -3.66
N GLU A 32 26.52 -8.63 -3.83
CA GLU A 32 26.21 -7.44 -4.65
C GLU A 32 26.37 -7.64 -6.18
N GLU A 33 27.00 -8.72 -6.64
CA GLU A 33 27.28 -8.88 -8.09
C GLU A 33 26.26 -9.73 -8.86
N GLU A 34 25.35 -10.46 -8.24
CA GLU A 34 24.40 -11.33 -8.95
C GLU A 34 22.94 -10.81 -8.97
N GLY A 35 22.67 -9.66 -8.31
CA GLY A 35 21.34 -9.01 -8.25
C GLY A 35 21.28 -7.60 -8.84
N ALA A 36 22.28 -7.15 -9.58
CA ALA A 36 22.44 -5.74 -9.96
C ALA A 36 21.47 -5.25 -11.07
N GLN A 37 20.59 -6.09 -11.62
CA GLN A 37 19.67 -5.70 -12.69
C GLN A 37 18.26 -5.31 -12.25
N ASP A 38 17.88 -5.53 -10.98
CA ASP A 38 16.52 -5.25 -10.50
C ASP A 38 16.41 -4.12 -9.45
N ASN A 39 17.49 -3.52 -9.04
CA ASN A 39 17.46 -2.48 -8.01
C ASN A 39 17.29 -1.08 -8.63
N PRO A 40 16.35 -0.26 -8.11
CA PRO A 40 16.23 1.14 -8.56
C PRO A 40 17.54 1.91 -8.39
N PRO A 41 17.87 2.85 -9.29
CA PRO A 41 19.11 3.59 -9.25
C PRO A 41 19.28 4.37 -7.94
N THR A 42 20.53 4.60 -7.56
CA THR A 42 20.87 5.45 -6.41
C THR A 42 20.94 6.92 -6.84
N LEU A 43 20.84 7.85 -5.86
CA LEU A 43 21.00 9.28 -6.13
C LEU A 43 22.31 9.59 -6.84
N LYS A 44 23.43 8.95 -6.47
CA LYS A 44 24.73 9.16 -7.10
C LYS A 44 24.75 8.73 -8.57
N GLU A 45 24.07 7.65 -8.91
CA GLU A 45 24.00 7.16 -10.29
C GLU A 45 23.22 8.13 -11.16
N ILE A 46 22.08 8.66 -10.71
CA ILE A 46 21.30 9.64 -11.48
C ILE A 46 21.98 11.00 -11.57
N GLN A 47 22.73 11.42 -10.55
CA GLN A 47 23.49 12.67 -10.55
C GLN A 47 24.71 12.66 -11.48
N ASN A 48 25.31 11.48 -11.67
CA ASN A 48 26.49 11.31 -12.52
C ASN A 48 26.15 10.82 -13.93
N ARG A 49 24.87 10.89 -14.33
CA ARG A 49 24.46 10.52 -15.68
C ARG A 49 25.01 11.51 -16.70
N GLU A 50 25.65 10.99 -17.73
CA GLU A 50 26.22 11.76 -18.82
C GLU A 50 25.56 11.37 -20.16
N PRO A 51 25.48 12.28 -21.13
CA PRO A 51 25.03 11.97 -22.49
C PRO A 51 25.84 10.82 -23.10
N SER A 52 25.20 10.04 -23.97
CA SER A 52 25.93 8.99 -24.72
C SER A 52 27.01 9.58 -25.62
N LYS A 53 28.07 8.81 -25.87
CA LYS A 53 29.16 9.28 -26.74
C LYS A 53 28.70 9.59 -28.18
N ASP A 54 27.63 8.93 -28.61
CA ASP A 54 27.05 9.09 -29.95
C ASP A 54 26.20 10.37 -30.06
N TYR A 55 25.80 10.97 -28.95
CA TYR A 55 25.03 12.22 -28.93
C TYR A 55 25.78 13.40 -29.53
N PHE A 56 27.08 13.48 -29.35
CA PHE A 56 27.93 14.55 -29.89
C PHE A 56 28.32 14.36 -31.37
N GLY A 57 27.64 13.47 -32.09
CA GLY A 57 27.85 13.23 -33.50
C GLY A 57 27.31 14.35 -34.42
N PRO A 58 27.75 14.37 -35.70
CA PRO A 58 27.26 15.36 -36.66
C PRO A 58 25.76 15.19 -36.87
N GLY A 59 24.97 16.21 -36.50
CA GLY A 59 23.50 16.24 -36.60
C GLY A 59 22.76 16.37 -35.28
N SER A 60 23.45 16.46 -34.16
CA SER A 60 22.81 16.81 -32.87
C SER A 60 22.12 18.18 -32.99
N LYS A 61 20.84 18.23 -32.66
CA LYS A 61 20.05 19.49 -32.65
C LYS A 61 20.27 20.20 -31.35
N GLU A 62 20.90 21.37 -31.39
CA GLU A 62 21.01 22.24 -30.23
C GLU A 62 19.68 22.96 -29.97
N LEU A 63 19.24 22.96 -28.69
CA LEU A 63 18.12 23.79 -28.25
C LEU A 63 18.61 25.23 -27.96
N PRO A 64 17.78 26.28 -28.19
CA PRO A 64 18.10 27.61 -27.71
C PRO A 64 18.42 27.62 -26.19
N PHE A 65 19.42 28.39 -25.80
CA PHE A 65 20.01 28.35 -24.44
C PHE A 65 18.97 28.46 -23.32
N ASP A 66 18.03 29.41 -23.42
CA ASP A 66 17.00 29.61 -22.40
C ASP A 66 16.04 28.44 -22.30
N ILE A 67 15.61 27.89 -23.44
CA ILE A 67 14.71 26.73 -23.50
C ILE A 67 15.43 25.48 -22.98
N ARG A 68 16.72 25.32 -23.29
CA ARG A 68 17.52 24.18 -22.84
C ARG A 68 17.63 24.19 -21.31
N LYS A 69 17.93 25.34 -20.69
CA LYS A 69 18.09 25.48 -19.24
C LYS A 69 16.82 25.09 -18.48
N ASP A 70 15.66 25.57 -18.94
CA ASP A 70 14.38 25.24 -18.32
C ASP A 70 14.01 23.75 -18.53
N ALA A 71 14.28 23.21 -19.71
CA ALA A 71 14.05 21.80 -20.02
C ALA A 71 14.93 20.85 -19.18
N ILE A 72 16.22 21.18 -18.99
CA ILE A 72 17.13 20.43 -18.11
C ILE A 72 16.62 20.47 -16.67
N ARG A 73 16.17 21.64 -16.20
CA ARG A 73 15.62 21.81 -14.85
C ARG A 73 14.44 20.87 -14.61
N GLU A 74 13.46 20.88 -15.52
CA GLU A 74 12.27 20.04 -15.40
C GLU A 74 12.63 18.57 -15.50
N ALA A 75 13.53 18.20 -16.42
CA ALA A 75 14.01 16.83 -16.58
C ALA A 75 14.73 16.33 -15.32
N ALA A 76 15.59 17.15 -14.71
CA ALA A 76 16.33 16.82 -13.48
C ALA A 76 15.38 16.56 -12.30
N LEU A 77 14.44 17.48 -12.06
CA LEU A 77 13.44 17.34 -11.00
C LEU A 77 12.57 16.11 -11.20
N SER A 78 12.04 15.92 -12.41
CA SER A 78 11.18 14.78 -12.74
C SER A 78 11.93 13.45 -12.63
N TYR A 79 13.16 13.39 -13.10
CA TYR A 79 13.99 12.18 -13.03
C TYR A 79 14.37 11.86 -11.59
N GLY A 80 14.77 12.88 -10.81
CA GLY A 80 15.03 12.76 -9.39
C GLY A 80 13.84 12.22 -8.63
N ALA A 81 12.64 12.80 -8.85
CA ALA A 81 11.42 12.40 -8.16
C ALA A 81 11.02 10.94 -8.47
N ARG A 82 11.07 10.53 -9.74
CA ARG A 82 10.77 9.14 -10.12
C ARG A 82 11.78 8.16 -9.52
N ALA A 83 13.05 8.50 -9.56
CA ALA A 83 14.11 7.65 -9.01
C ALA A 83 14.03 7.57 -7.48
N GLY A 84 13.79 8.69 -6.79
CA GLY A 84 13.58 8.75 -5.35
C GLY A 84 12.39 7.90 -4.91
N LEU A 85 11.24 8.06 -5.57
CA LEU A 85 10.03 7.28 -5.33
C LEU A 85 10.29 5.77 -5.44
N SER A 86 10.86 5.31 -6.56
CA SER A 86 11.17 3.90 -6.78
C SER A 86 12.16 3.36 -5.75
N ARG A 87 13.21 4.12 -5.44
CA ARG A 87 14.20 3.70 -4.44
C ARG A 87 13.60 3.56 -3.05
N ARG A 88 12.73 4.49 -2.66
CA ARG A 88 12.08 4.42 -1.35
C ARG A 88 11.09 3.25 -1.27
N ILE A 89 10.28 3.01 -2.30
CA ILE A 89 9.41 1.85 -2.38
C ILE A 89 10.20 0.55 -2.22
N PHE A 90 11.35 0.43 -2.90
CA PHE A 90 12.24 -0.71 -2.77
C PHE A 90 12.76 -0.88 -1.33
N GLN A 91 13.21 0.20 -0.68
CA GLN A 91 13.66 0.17 0.71
C GLN A 91 12.54 -0.24 1.68
N ILE A 92 11.34 0.34 1.52
CA ILE A 92 10.17 -0.01 2.32
C ILE A 92 9.86 -1.50 2.17
N ARG A 93 9.91 -2.04 0.94
CA ARG A 93 9.68 -3.47 0.71
C ARG A 93 10.72 -4.34 1.41
N GLN A 94 11.99 -3.97 1.40
CA GLN A 94 13.02 -4.70 2.15
C GLN A 94 12.76 -4.69 3.66
N GLU A 95 12.36 -3.53 4.21
CA GLU A 95 12.00 -3.42 5.63
C GLU A 95 10.78 -4.28 5.99
N LEU A 96 9.77 -4.33 5.12
CA LEU A 96 8.60 -5.18 5.29
C LEU A 96 8.95 -6.66 5.26
N GLU A 97 9.81 -7.11 4.34
CA GLU A 97 10.28 -8.50 4.27
C GLU A 97 11.06 -8.89 5.53
N PHE A 98 11.91 -8.02 6.03
CA PHE A 98 12.62 -8.25 7.28
C PHE A 98 11.65 -8.45 8.46
N ARG A 99 10.50 -7.77 8.46
CA ARG A 99 9.46 -7.86 9.49
C ARG A 99 8.32 -8.82 9.16
N ALA A 100 8.40 -9.56 8.06
CA ALA A 100 7.31 -10.37 7.53
C ALA A 100 6.70 -11.32 8.57
N ARG A 101 7.53 -12.04 9.33
CA ARG A 101 7.06 -12.97 10.38
C ARG A 101 6.26 -12.31 11.49
N TYR A 102 6.57 -11.06 11.80
CA TYR A 102 5.82 -10.29 12.79
C TYR A 102 4.48 -9.82 12.20
N LEU A 103 4.51 -9.29 10.98
CA LEU A 103 3.31 -8.81 10.28
C LEU A 103 2.32 -9.94 9.99
N ASP A 104 2.80 -11.14 9.63
CA ASP A 104 1.98 -12.34 9.44
C ASP A 104 1.22 -12.74 10.73
N LYS A 105 1.80 -12.49 11.91
CA LYS A 105 1.14 -12.76 13.19
C LYS A 105 0.16 -11.67 13.61
N VAL A 106 0.51 -10.41 13.35
CA VAL A 106 -0.33 -9.26 13.74
C VAL A 106 -1.56 -9.15 12.85
N PHE A 107 -1.38 -9.30 11.54
CA PHE A 107 -2.45 -9.19 10.54
C PHE A 107 -2.85 -10.57 10.00
N ASP A 108 -3.23 -11.47 10.90
CA ASP A 108 -3.74 -12.80 10.51
C ASP A 108 -5.22 -12.73 10.13
N PHE A 109 -5.47 -12.45 8.86
CA PHE A 109 -6.82 -12.43 8.31
C PHE A 109 -7.48 -13.81 8.29
N THR A 110 -6.71 -14.90 8.36
CA THR A 110 -7.24 -16.27 8.31
C THR A 110 -8.21 -16.54 9.45
N GLN A 111 -7.90 -16.03 10.65
CA GLN A 111 -8.75 -16.19 11.83
C GLN A 111 -10.08 -15.41 11.74
N LEU A 112 -10.17 -14.43 10.84
CA LEU A 112 -11.35 -13.61 10.67
C LEU A 112 -12.35 -14.22 9.69
N LEU A 113 -11.90 -15.12 8.81
CA LEU A 113 -12.74 -15.73 7.79
C LEU A 113 -13.83 -16.62 8.39
N ILE A 114 -14.94 -16.73 7.67
CA ILE A 114 -16.09 -17.55 8.03
C ILE A 114 -16.13 -18.73 7.04
N PRO A 115 -16.17 -19.98 7.53
CA PRO A 115 -16.30 -21.14 6.65
C PRO A 115 -17.66 -21.10 5.93
N ALA A 116 -17.63 -21.34 4.62
CA ALA A 116 -18.81 -21.47 3.78
C ALA A 116 -19.01 -22.94 3.35
N PRO A 117 -20.21 -23.33 2.84
CA PRO A 117 -20.41 -24.58 2.20
C PRO A 117 -19.39 -24.84 1.07
N SER A 118 -19.12 -26.10 0.73
CA SER A 118 -18.11 -26.50 -0.29
C SER A 118 -16.65 -26.22 0.05
N GLY A 119 -16.34 -25.88 1.29
CA GLY A 119 -14.95 -25.55 1.70
C GLY A 119 -14.46 -24.18 1.22
N MET A 120 -15.35 -23.34 0.68
CA MET A 120 -15.06 -21.95 0.40
C MET A 120 -15.02 -21.12 1.68
N LEU A 121 -14.48 -19.92 1.58
CA LEU A 121 -14.35 -18.98 2.69
C LEU A 121 -15.16 -17.73 2.41
N ILE A 122 -15.76 -17.16 3.46
CA ILE A 122 -16.41 -15.86 3.40
C ILE A 122 -15.54 -14.86 4.15
N GLU A 123 -15.13 -13.84 3.45
CA GLU A 123 -14.52 -12.67 4.06
C GLU A 123 -15.62 -11.84 4.74
N PRO A 124 -15.47 -11.50 6.03
CA PRO A 124 -16.48 -10.75 6.75
C PRO A 124 -16.60 -9.32 6.25
N PRO A 125 -17.71 -8.62 6.57
CA PRO A 125 -17.86 -7.22 6.23
C PRO A 125 -16.85 -6.35 6.99
N ILE A 126 -16.50 -5.23 6.40
CA ILE A 126 -15.66 -4.21 7.02
C ILE A 126 -16.59 -3.18 7.66
N ILE A 127 -16.48 -3.03 8.98
CA ILE A 127 -17.31 -2.10 9.76
C ILE A 127 -16.44 -0.98 10.32
N THR A 128 -16.86 0.25 10.08
CA THR A 128 -16.31 1.43 10.72
C THR A 128 -17.15 1.81 11.94
N SER A 129 -16.53 2.47 12.90
CA SER A 129 -17.23 3.09 14.03
C SER A 129 -16.78 4.53 14.20
N GLY A 130 -17.72 5.41 14.50
CA GLY A 130 -17.48 6.77 14.93
C GLY A 130 -18.11 7.01 16.30
N ASP A 131 -17.39 7.68 17.19
CA ASP A 131 -17.91 8.09 18.48
C ASP A 131 -18.33 9.57 18.42
N ASN A 132 -19.35 9.93 19.21
CA ASN A 132 -19.89 11.30 19.31
C ASN A 132 -20.26 11.91 17.96
N ALA A 133 -20.95 11.14 17.13
CA ALA A 133 -21.38 11.62 15.82
C ALA A 133 -22.55 12.59 15.96
N MET A 134 -22.46 13.73 15.28
CA MET A 134 -23.52 14.72 15.23
C MET A 134 -23.89 14.98 13.76
N ILE A 135 -25.18 14.83 13.47
CA ILE A 135 -25.77 15.17 12.18
C ILE A 135 -26.62 16.43 12.36
N ILE A 136 -26.24 17.51 11.73
CA ILE A 136 -26.99 18.77 11.74
C ILE A 136 -27.81 18.81 10.44
N GLU A 137 -29.12 19.06 10.59
CA GLU A 137 -30.00 19.25 9.43
C GLU A 137 -29.58 20.51 8.63
N ALA A 138 -29.82 20.51 7.32
CA ALA A 138 -29.42 21.60 6.44
C ALA A 138 -29.96 22.98 6.87
N THR A 139 -31.08 23.02 7.58
CA THR A 139 -31.67 24.25 8.14
C THR A 139 -31.00 24.73 9.44
N GLY A 140 -30.15 23.87 10.07
CA GLY A 140 -29.52 24.15 11.34
C GLY A 140 -30.48 24.17 12.55
N GLN A 141 -31.76 23.82 12.34
CA GLN A 141 -32.78 23.85 13.39
C GLN A 141 -32.87 22.55 14.20
N GLN A 142 -32.35 21.45 13.65
CA GLN A 142 -32.32 20.15 14.30
C GLN A 142 -30.92 19.53 14.21
N ALA A 143 -30.51 18.91 15.30
CA ALA A 143 -29.28 18.14 15.37
C ALA A 143 -29.57 16.79 16.03
N ALA A 144 -29.17 15.70 15.39
CA ALA A 144 -29.15 14.37 15.97
C ALA A 144 -27.76 14.07 16.49
N VAL A 145 -27.65 13.69 17.76
CA VAL A 145 -26.40 13.30 18.40
C VAL A 145 -26.46 11.80 18.70
N SER A 146 -25.42 11.08 18.33
CA SER A 146 -25.29 9.65 18.61
C SER A 146 -23.96 9.40 19.32
N ASP A 147 -23.98 8.69 20.44
CA ASP A 147 -22.76 8.34 21.18
C ASP A 147 -21.83 7.47 20.33
N ARG A 148 -22.42 6.57 19.53
CA ARG A 148 -21.67 5.71 18.62
C ARG A 148 -22.47 5.36 17.38
N ILE A 149 -21.80 5.39 16.22
CA ILE A 149 -22.33 4.96 14.92
C ILE A 149 -21.48 3.82 14.39
N TYR A 150 -22.13 2.79 13.87
CA TYR A 150 -21.50 1.72 13.09
C TYR A 150 -21.98 1.76 11.65
N ASN A 151 -21.03 1.67 10.68
CA ASN A 151 -21.34 1.64 9.27
C ASN A 151 -20.65 0.46 8.59
N ILE A 152 -21.38 -0.30 7.79
CA ILE A 152 -20.85 -1.35 6.94
C ILE A 152 -20.32 -0.69 5.66
N ILE A 153 -18.99 -0.63 5.52
CA ILE A 153 -18.33 -0.02 4.35
C ILE A 153 -18.22 -1.01 3.20
N SER A 154 -17.97 -2.29 3.52
CA SER A 154 -17.90 -3.38 2.56
C SER A 154 -18.64 -4.58 3.11
N ASN A 155 -19.51 -5.19 2.30
CA ASN A 155 -20.23 -6.39 2.69
C ASN A 155 -19.38 -7.66 2.61
N ALA A 156 -19.90 -8.74 3.23
CA ALA A 156 -19.31 -10.06 3.16
C ALA A 156 -19.20 -10.55 1.71
N ARG A 157 -18.13 -11.27 1.38
CA ARG A 157 -17.88 -11.80 0.05
C ARG A 157 -17.22 -13.17 0.10
N ILE A 158 -17.48 -14.00 -0.91
CA ILE A 158 -16.84 -15.30 -1.06
C ILE A 158 -15.42 -15.07 -1.58
N VAL A 159 -14.46 -15.74 -0.96
CA VAL A 159 -13.05 -15.68 -1.34
C VAL A 159 -12.46 -17.09 -1.39
N SER A 160 -11.46 -17.29 -2.25
CA SER A 160 -10.71 -18.54 -2.33
C SER A 160 -9.57 -18.62 -1.32
N ALA A 161 -9.03 -17.45 -0.93
CA ALA A 161 -7.94 -17.32 0.01
C ALA A 161 -8.08 -16.04 0.85
N PRO A 162 -7.53 -16.00 2.08
CA PRO A 162 -7.49 -14.78 2.88
C PRO A 162 -6.65 -13.71 2.21
N ARG A 163 -6.97 -12.45 2.45
CA ARG A 163 -6.05 -11.35 2.18
C ARG A 163 -4.84 -11.48 3.09
N THR A 164 -3.76 -10.86 2.70
CA THR A 164 -2.57 -10.73 3.53
C THR A 164 -2.19 -9.25 3.61
N TRP A 165 -1.38 -8.87 4.59
CA TRP A 165 -0.84 -7.52 4.67
C TRP A 165 -0.07 -7.13 3.40
N ARG A 166 0.54 -8.11 2.70
CA ARG A 166 1.25 -7.91 1.43
C ARG A 166 0.34 -7.34 0.33
N PHE A 167 -0.92 -7.74 0.29
CA PHE A 167 -1.91 -7.21 -0.64
C PHE A 167 -2.07 -5.69 -0.52
N TYR A 168 -1.88 -5.14 0.67
CA TYR A 168 -2.00 -3.72 0.94
C TYR A 168 -0.67 -2.98 0.77
N LEU A 169 0.43 -3.53 1.29
CA LEU A 169 1.68 -2.83 1.48
C LEU A 169 2.73 -3.09 0.40
N TYR A 170 2.57 -4.17 -0.41
CA TYR A 170 3.49 -4.41 -1.51
C TYR A 170 3.13 -3.55 -2.70
N ARG A 171 4.12 -2.75 -3.10
CA ARG A 171 4.10 -2.01 -4.34
C ARG A 171 5.30 -2.40 -5.18
N GLU A 172 5.10 -2.39 -6.49
CA GLU A 172 6.18 -2.57 -7.43
C GLU A 172 6.74 -1.19 -7.77
N TRP A 173 8.05 -1.13 -7.89
CA TRP A 173 8.73 0.02 -8.43
C TRP A 173 8.88 -0.18 -9.94
N GLY A 174 8.52 0.85 -10.70
CA GLY A 174 8.69 0.82 -12.16
C GLY A 174 10.14 1.03 -12.58
N ASP A 175 10.46 0.60 -13.79
CA ASP A 175 11.71 0.96 -14.44
C ASP A 175 11.76 2.47 -14.65
N ILE A 176 12.93 3.06 -14.36
CA ILE A 176 13.12 4.49 -14.46
C ILE A 176 13.92 4.80 -15.71
N GLU A 177 13.18 5.15 -16.76
CA GLU A 177 13.79 5.60 -17.99
C GLU A 177 14.52 6.93 -17.76
N PRO A 178 15.83 7.03 -18.12
CA PRO A 178 16.55 8.28 -18.07
C PRO A 178 15.97 9.26 -19.09
N PRO A 179 16.10 10.58 -18.86
CA PRO A 179 15.72 11.55 -19.86
C PRO A 179 16.58 11.42 -21.13
N PRO A 180 16.06 11.89 -22.27
CA PRO A 180 16.84 11.89 -23.52
C PRO A 180 18.18 12.62 -23.38
N ASP A 181 19.20 12.18 -24.06
CA ASP A 181 20.58 12.73 -23.99
C ASP A 181 20.64 14.24 -24.17
N ILE A 182 19.76 14.81 -25.01
CA ILE A 182 19.65 16.27 -25.22
C ILE A 182 19.31 17.06 -23.94
N LEU A 183 18.72 16.41 -22.94
CA LEU A 183 18.35 17.00 -21.65
C LEU A 183 19.33 16.66 -20.53
N LEU A 184 20.41 15.94 -20.83
CA LEU A 184 21.47 15.66 -19.89
C LEU A 184 22.53 16.81 -19.87
N PRO A 185 23.21 17.02 -18.75
CA PRO A 185 24.14 18.13 -18.58
C PRO A 185 25.40 17.95 -19.46
N GLU A 186 25.80 18.99 -20.20
CA GLU A 186 26.99 18.99 -21.07
C GLU A 186 28.18 19.75 -20.47
N ASN A 187 27.90 20.78 -19.66
CA ASN A 187 28.93 21.65 -19.06
C ASN A 187 28.87 21.63 -17.53
N ASP A 188 29.87 22.24 -16.88
CA ASP A 188 29.99 22.20 -15.43
C ASP A 188 28.87 22.99 -14.71
N GLU A 189 28.34 24.06 -15.29
CA GLU A 189 27.22 24.83 -14.74
C GLU A 189 25.94 23.99 -14.76
N GLU A 190 25.64 23.34 -15.89
CA GLU A 190 24.51 22.44 -16.03
C GLU A 190 24.63 21.23 -15.11
N ARG A 191 25.86 20.69 -14.92
CA ARG A 191 26.09 19.58 -13.97
C ARG A 191 25.83 19.98 -12.53
N ALA A 192 26.23 21.19 -12.13
CA ALA A 192 25.95 21.69 -10.79
C ALA A 192 24.44 21.82 -10.54
N MET A 193 23.74 22.46 -11.49
CA MET A 193 22.28 22.59 -11.47
C MET A 193 21.57 21.23 -11.48
N TRP A 194 22.03 20.30 -12.33
CA TRP A 194 21.50 18.93 -12.42
C TRP A 194 21.60 18.19 -11.10
N LYS A 195 22.75 18.25 -10.42
CA LYS A 195 22.95 17.61 -9.11
C LYS A 195 22.04 18.18 -8.02
N GLU A 196 21.87 19.48 -8.01
CA GLU A 196 20.99 20.15 -7.05
C GLU A 196 19.53 19.77 -7.27
N LEU A 197 19.05 19.88 -8.51
CA LEU A 197 17.66 19.61 -8.85
C LEU A 197 17.28 18.13 -8.81
N THR A 198 18.19 17.23 -9.17
CA THR A 198 17.95 15.79 -8.98
C THR A 198 17.89 15.42 -7.51
N ALA A 199 18.67 16.07 -6.64
CA ALA A 199 18.56 15.85 -5.19
C ALA A 199 17.23 16.40 -4.64
N GLU A 200 16.81 17.59 -5.06
CA GLU A 200 15.52 18.16 -4.69
C GLU A 200 14.36 17.26 -5.12
N GLY A 201 14.35 16.85 -6.41
CA GLY A 201 13.35 15.91 -6.91
C GLY A 201 13.36 14.59 -6.17
N TRP A 202 14.54 14.07 -5.81
CA TRP A 202 14.68 12.84 -5.04
C TRP A 202 13.98 12.91 -3.68
N GLU A 203 14.15 13.99 -2.95
CA GLU A 203 13.44 14.19 -1.67
C GLU A 203 11.92 14.22 -1.84
N TYR A 204 11.41 14.89 -2.88
CA TYR A 204 9.97 14.83 -3.20
C TYR A 204 9.49 13.40 -3.48
N GLY A 205 10.30 12.62 -4.22
CA GLY A 205 9.99 11.22 -4.49
C GLY A 205 9.96 10.36 -3.21
N PHE A 206 10.88 10.60 -2.30
CA PHE A 206 10.92 9.92 -1.00
C PHE A 206 9.70 10.27 -0.14
N GLU A 207 9.37 11.55 0.00
CA GLU A 207 8.19 12.00 0.74
C GLU A 207 6.91 11.38 0.14
N GLN A 208 6.78 11.38 -1.18
CA GLN A 208 5.63 10.77 -1.86
C GLN A 208 5.52 9.26 -1.57
N ALA A 209 6.64 8.52 -1.55
CA ALA A 209 6.63 7.09 -1.22
C ALA A 209 6.19 6.83 0.21
N ASP A 210 6.65 7.65 1.16
CA ASP A 210 6.28 7.55 2.56
C ASP A 210 4.79 7.88 2.77
N ASP A 211 4.26 8.91 2.10
CA ASP A 211 2.82 9.26 2.13
C ASP A 211 1.95 8.11 1.58
N ILE A 212 2.38 7.50 0.46
CA ILE A 212 1.70 6.34 -0.12
C ILE A 212 1.71 5.17 0.87
N PHE A 213 2.84 4.89 1.50
CA PHE A 213 2.97 3.82 2.49
C PHE A 213 2.09 4.07 3.72
N GLU A 214 2.03 5.29 4.25
CA GLU A 214 1.17 5.66 5.36
C GLU A 214 -0.32 5.48 5.01
N ALA A 215 -0.73 5.86 3.81
CA ALA A 215 -2.10 5.66 3.33
C ALA A 215 -2.45 4.17 3.21
N ASP A 216 -1.55 3.35 2.64
CA ASP A 216 -1.74 1.91 2.49
C ASP A 216 -1.78 1.19 3.86
N LEU A 217 -0.91 1.58 4.78
CA LEU A 217 -0.89 1.07 6.16
C LEU A 217 -2.19 1.44 6.90
N SER A 218 -2.65 2.66 6.75
CA SER A 218 -3.92 3.12 7.33
C SER A 218 -5.09 2.31 6.81
N ARG A 219 -5.10 1.99 5.51
CA ARG A 219 -6.11 1.14 4.88
C ARG A 219 -6.05 -0.30 5.41
N LEU A 220 -4.85 -0.89 5.52
CA LEU A 220 -4.66 -2.22 6.10
C LEU A 220 -5.24 -2.29 7.51
N VAL A 221 -4.86 -1.32 8.36
CA VAL A 221 -5.31 -1.25 9.76
C VAL A 221 -6.82 -1.04 9.85
N ALA A 222 -7.39 -0.17 9.01
CA ALA A 222 -8.83 0.09 8.98
C ALA A 222 -9.62 -1.16 8.58
N ASP A 223 -9.21 -1.85 7.51
CA ASP A 223 -9.87 -3.05 7.03
C ASP A 223 -9.77 -4.19 8.05
N PHE A 224 -8.57 -4.46 8.59
CA PHE A 224 -8.37 -5.49 9.61
C PHE A 224 -9.21 -5.24 10.86
N ASN A 225 -9.14 -4.03 11.41
CA ASN A 225 -9.93 -3.64 12.58
C ASN A 225 -11.43 -3.66 12.28
N GLY A 226 -11.83 -3.32 11.06
CA GLY A 226 -13.23 -3.39 10.61
C GLY A 226 -13.78 -4.82 10.64
N MET A 227 -13.00 -5.79 10.20
CA MET A 227 -13.36 -7.21 10.26
C MET A 227 -13.34 -7.75 11.70
N VAL A 228 -12.36 -7.34 12.53
CA VAL A 228 -12.34 -7.67 13.97
C VAL A 228 -13.58 -7.12 14.67
N ARG A 229 -13.95 -5.89 14.36
CA ARG A 229 -15.17 -5.25 14.92
C ARG A 229 -16.43 -6.02 14.52
N TYR A 230 -16.50 -6.50 13.26
CA TYR A 230 -17.59 -7.37 12.86
C TYR A 230 -17.69 -8.60 13.76
N ARG A 231 -16.58 -9.31 14.01
CA ARG A 231 -16.56 -10.50 14.89
C ARG A 231 -17.02 -10.17 16.30
N MET A 232 -16.63 -9.01 16.82
CA MET A 232 -17.08 -8.52 18.13
C MET A 232 -18.59 -8.25 18.16
N LEU A 233 -19.11 -7.50 17.17
CA LEU A 233 -20.53 -7.19 17.07
C LEU A 233 -21.38 -8.46 16.84
N LEU A 234 -20.87 -9.42 16.08
CA LEU A 234 -21.52 -10.71 15.86
C LEU A 234 -21.64 -11.49 17.18
N SER A 235 -20.59 -11.52 18.01
CA SER A 235 -20.63 -12.18 19.33
C SER A 235 -21.59 -11.52 20.31
N GLN A 236 -21.92 -10.25 20.09
CA GLN A 236 -22.88 -9.47 20.89
C GLN A 236 -24.31 -9.52 20.31
N GLY A 237 -24.53 -10.20 19.20
CA GLY A 237 -25.84 -10.23 18.55
C GLY A 237 -26.27 -8.91 17.91
N MET A 238 -25.33 -7.95 17.74
CA MET A 238 -25.60 -6.63 17.17
C MET A 238 -25.56 -6.60 15.62
N ILE A 239 -25.09 -7.67 15.02
CA ILE A 239 -25.06 -7.86 13.55
C ILE A 239 -25.37 -9.32 13.23
N SER A 240 -26.03 -9.56 12.09
CA SER A 240 -26.32 -10.91 11.65
C SER A 240 -25.12 -11.57 10.95
N ALA A 241 -25.05 -12.92 10.99
CA ALA A 241 -24.08 -13.69 10.21
C ALA A 241 -24.45 -13.67 8.73
N PRO A 242 -23.47 -13.78 7.81
CA PRO A 242 -23.75 -14.03 6.40
C PRO A 242 -24.33 -15.43 6.25
N TYR A 243 -25.30 -15.56 5.38
CA TYR A 243 -25.87 -16.85 5.01
C TYR A 243 -25.48 -17.18 3.56
N ALA A 244 -24.85 -18.33 3.37
CA ALA A 244 -24.46 -18.80 2.05
C ALA A 244 -25.14 -20.14 1.74
N LEU A 245 -25.70 -20.24 0.55
CA LEU A 245 -26.32 -21.42 0.00
C LEU A 245 -25.43 -22.06 -1.07
N GLN A 246 -25.34 -23.38 -1.05
CA GLN A 246 -24.72 -24.15 -2.11
C GLN A 246 -25.80 -24.80 -2.98
N VAL A 247 -25.65 -24.63 -4.28
CA VAL A 247 -26.48 -25.33 -5.29
C VAL A 247 -25.59 -26.30 -6.10
N ASP A 248 -25.90 -27.55 -6.07
CA ASP A 248 -25.26 -28.57 -6.92
C ASP A 248 -25.84 -28.51 -8.33
N ARG A 249 -24.99 -28.23 -9.31
CA ARG A 249 -25.37 -28.11 -10.73
C ARG A 249 -25.04 -29.39 -11.52
N GLY A 250 -24.38 -30.37 -10.89
CA GLY A 250 -23.99 -31.62 -11.50
C GLY A 250 -22.95 -31.49 -12.60
N ILE A 251 -23.34 -31.64 -13.85
CA ILE A 251 -22.45 -31.50 -15.01
C ILE A 251 -22.89 -30.26 -15.79
N THR A 252 -21.97 -29.33 -15.99
CA THR A 252 -22.18 -28.12 -16.76
C THR A 252 -21.06 -27.92 -17.79
N GLY A 253 -21.26 -27.06 -18.78
CA GLY A 253 -20.23 -26.74 -19.77
C GLY A 253 -20.80 -26.50 -21.16
N GLY A 254 -19.92 -26.56 -22.15
CA GLY A 254 -20.18 -26.31 -23.56
C GLY A 254 -19.37 -27.26 -24.44
N PRO A 255 -19.36 -27.06 -25.78
CA PRO A 255 -18.71 -27.97 -26.71
C PRO A 255 -17.21 -28.23 -26.45
N ASN A 256 -16.53 -27.27 -25.85
CA ASN A 256 -15.08 -27.32 -25.64
C ASN A 256 -14.67 -27.41 -24.16
N GLU A 257 -15.64 -27.41 -23.21
CA GLU A 257 -15.39 -27.45 -21.77
C GLU A 257 -16.49 -28.24 -21.08
N MET A 258 -16.13 -29.14 -20.19
CA MET A 258 -17.06 -29.87 -19.35
C MET A 258 -16.60 -29.78 -17.90
N ARG A 259 -17.50 -29.35 -17.00
CA ARG A 259 -17.30 -29.29 -15.55
C ARG A 259 -18.14 -30.38 -14.89
N ILE A 260 -17.47 -31.29 -14.20
CA ILE A 260 -18.13 -32.41 -13.49
C ILE A 260 -18.14 -32.04 -11.99
N GLY A 261 -19.32 -32.17 -11.36
CA GLY A 261 -19.49 -31.81 -9.96
C GLY A 261 -19.48 -30.27 -9.73
N ASP A 262 -20.02 -29.52 -10.71
CA ASP A 262 -20.12 -28.05 -10.63
C ASP A 262 -21.06 -27.66 -9.50
N ARG A 263 -20.57 -26.79 -8.64
CA ARG A 263 -21.27 -26.29 -7.45
C ARG A 263 -21.21 -24.77 -7.43
N ALA A 264 -22.36 -24.13 -7.36
CA ALA A 264 -22.45 -22.71 -7.11
C ALA A 264 -22.62 -22.44 -5.61
N VAL A 265 -21.88 -21.49 -5.09
CA VAL A 265 -22.06 -20.96 -3.73
C VAL A 265 -22.44 -19.50 -3.86
N GLU A 266 -23.51 -19.11 -3.21
CA GLU A 266 -24.05 -17.75 -3.26
C GLU A 266 -24.36 -17.26 -1.85
N ILE A 267 -23.99 -16.01 -1.55
CA ILE A 267 -24.43 -15.36 -0.31
C ILE A 267 -25.85 -14.86 -0.53
N THR A 268 -26.81 -15.53 0.09
CA THR A 268 -28.24 -15.20 0.00
C THR A 268 -28.70 -14.29 1.13
N GLY A 269 -27.92 -14.18 2.20
CA GLY A 269 -28.14 -13.25 3.31
C GLY A 269 -26.87 -12.47 3.61
N VAL A 270 -26.87 -11.15 3.33
CA VAL A 270 -25.78 -10.26 3.72
C VAL A 270 -25.91 -9.85 5.19
N PRO A 271 -24.81 -9.65 5.92
CA PRO A 271 -24.83 -9.14 7.29
C PRO A 271 -25.54 -7.79 7.40
N GLN A 272 -26.41 -7.67 8.41
CA GLN A 272 -27.18 -6.47 8.70
C GLN A 272 -27.07 -6.11 10.18
N LEU A 273 -26.98 -4.81 10.48
CA LEU A 273 -26.99 -4.32 11.86
C LEU A 273 -28.39 -4.50 12.46
N ILE A 274 -28.44 -5.02 13.67
CA ILE A 274 -29.67 -5.27 14.43
C ILE A 274 -29.90 -4.09 15.36
N THR A 275 -30.97 -3.32 15.10
CA THR A 275 -31.29 -2.09 15.83
C THR A 275 -32.14 -2.35 17.09
N GLY A 276 -32.79 -3.52 17.19
CA GLY A 276 -33.54 -3.93 18.37
C GLY A 276 -32.59 -4.36 19.49
N SER A 277 -32.41 -3.52 20.51
CA SER A 277 -31.49 -3.81 21.62
C SER A 277 -31.92 -4.99 22.50
N GLU A 278 -33.17 -5.40 22.45
CA GLU A 278 -33.72 -6.59 23.11
C GLU A 278 -33.20 -7.91 22.52
N GLU A 279 -32.71 -7.86 21.27
CA GLU A 279 -32.13 -9.01 20.60
C GLU A 279 -30.61 -9.17 20.91
N TRP A 280 -30.01 -8.15 21.52
CA TRP A 280 -28.56 -8.16 21.78
C TRP A 280 -28.24 -9.09 22.95
N GLN A 281 -27.20 -9.87 22.79
CA GLN A 281 -26.71 -10.75 23.82
C GLN A 281 -25.44 -10.15 24.45
N PRO A 282 -25.35 -10.17 25.81
CA PRO A 282 -24.09 -9.80 26.43
C PRO A 282 -22.99 -10.75 25.98
N ALA A 283 -21.84 -10.22 25.63
CA ALA A 283 -20.69 -11.03 25.25
C ALA A 283 -20.37 -12.00 26.41
N SER A 284 -20.47 -13.29 26.16
CA SER A 284 -19.99 -14.30 27.13
C SER A 284 -18.48 -14.10 27.30
N ARG A 285 -18.05 -13.84 28.52
CA ARG A 285 -16.63 -13.79 28.89
C ARG A 285 -15.99 -15.16 28.83
#